data_ba3f024b62f1cc75680455b7e0f4a417
#
_entry.id   ba3f024b62f1cc75680455b7e0f4a417
#
_cell.length_a   1.000
_cell.length_b   1.000
_cell.length_c   1.000
_cell.angle_alpha   90.00
_cell.angle_beta   90.00
_cell.angle_gamma   90.00
#
_symmetry.space_group_name_H-M   'P 1'
#
loop_
_entity.id
_entity.type
_entity.pdbx_description
1 polymer ?
#
loop_
_entity_poly.entity_id
_entity_poly.type
_entity_poly.pdbx_seq_one_letter_code
_entity_poly.pdbx_strand_id
1 'polypeptide(L)'
;MKNPWEEIKLSDYESHMKLSTVMQEQCLNAIMKKQFSRYPVKSIMVLGVAGGNGLEHIDSRVEKVYGVDINREYLTECKARYQNLDGILECVRADLTEENAVLPHADLVVADLFIEYIGYPCFEKAVGRIKPGYVSAVIQINTDASYVSDSPYLHVFDRLDPVHHQMEESALSRTMNGIGYQLTEKEEHPLPNGKKLVQLDYTYRAF
;
A
#
# COMPACT_ATOMS: atom_id res chain seq x y z
N MET A 1 -14.96 -3.10 17.24
CA MET A 1 -14.76 -4.44 16.61
C MET A 1 -13.31 -4.50 16.19
N LYS A 2 -12.60 -5.61 16.37
CA LYS A 2 -11.21 -5.72 15.95
C LYS A 2 -11.13 -5.69 14.42
N ASN A 3 -10.17 -4.99 13.84
CA ASN A 3 -10.00 -4.94 12.40
C ASN A 3 -9.59 -6.35 11.89
N PRO A 4 -10.22 -6.90 10.85
CA PRO A 4 -9.93 -8.25 10.39
C PRO A 4 -8.46 -8.47 9.96
N TRP A 5 -7.76 -7.44 9.51
CA TRP A 5 -6.32 -7.53 9.20
C TRP A 5 -5.44 -7.88 10.41
N GLU A 6 -5.88 -7.58 11.64
CA GLU A 6 -5.15 -7.97 12.85
C GLU A 6 -5.25 -9.47 13.17
N GLU A 7 -6.07 -10.23 12.44
CA GLU A 7 -6.31 -11.66 12.64
C GLU A 7 -5.72 -12.55 11.54
N ILE A 8 -5.23 -11.96 10.44
CA ILE A 8 -4.58 -12.68 9.35
C ILE A 8 -3.09 -12.84 9.70
N LYS A 9 -2.58 -14.07 9.63
CA LYS A 9 -1.16 -14.32 9.84
C LYS A 9 -0.36 -13.82 8.63
N LEU A 10 0.79 -13.18 8.89
CA LEU A 10 1.68 -12.72 7.83
C LEU A 10 2.10 -13.85 6.88
N SER A 11 2.39 -15.04 7.43
CA SER A 11 2.79 -16.21 6.65
C SER A 11 1.72 -16.64 5.63
N ASP A 12 0.44 -16.59 6.02
CA ASP A 12 -0.67 -17.00 5.14
C ASP A 12 -0.88 -15.95 4.04
N TYR A 13 -0.81 -14.65 4.41
CA TYR A 13 -0.87 -13.54 3.47
C TYR A 13 0.26 -13.61 2.44
N GLU A 14 1.52 -13.69 2.87
CA GLU A 14 2.67 -13.77 1.97
C GLU A 14 2.67 -15.04 1.12
N SER A 15 2.27 -16.17 1.70
CA SER A 15 2.18 -17.43 0.95
C SER A 15 1.15 -17.36 -0.17
N HIS A 16 -0.01 -16.71 0.07
CA HIS A 16 -0.99 -16.42 -0.98
C HIS A 16 -0.41 -15.52 -2.07
N MET A 17 0.16 -14.38 -1.67
CA MET A 17 0.67 -13.37 -2.59
C MET A 17 1.80 -13.88 -3.51
N LYS A 18 2.60 -14.87 -3.01
CA LYS A 18 3.74 -15.47 -3.73
C LYS A 18 3.37 -16.55 -4.72
N LEU A 19 2.16 -17.13 -4.65
CA LEU A 19 1.76 -18.22 -5.54
C LEU A 19 1.97 -17.86 -7.00
N SER A 20 2.44 -18.83 -7.80
CA SER A 20 2.66 -18.65 -9.24
C SER A 20 1.40 -18.30 -10.03
N THR A 21 0.23 -18.62 -9.49
CA THR A 21 -1.09 -18.27 -10.03
C THR A 21 -1.56 -16.89 -9.60
N VAL A 22 -0.94 -16.29 -8.58
CA VAL A 22 -1.28 -14.96 -8.01
C VAL A 22 -0.26 -13.92 -8.41
N MET A 23 1.02 -14.13 -8.11
CA MET A 23 2.19 -13.30 -8.48
C MET A 23 2.10 -11.83 -8.03
N GLN A 24 1.26 -11.52 -7.05
CA GLN A 24 1.10 -10.13 -6.57
C GLN A 24 2.35 -9.61 -5.86
N GLU A 25 2.96 -10.42 -4.97
CA GLU A 25 4.14 -10.00 -4.23
C GLU A 25 5.32 -9.65 -5.15
N GLN A 26 5.60 -10.51 -6.13
CA GLN A 26 6.68 -10.30 -7.09
C GLN A 26 6.43 -9.07 -7.98
N CYS A 27 5.16 -8.90 -8.40
CA CYS A 27 4.75 -7.75 -9.20
C CYS A 27 4.91 -6.45 -8.39
N LEU A 28 4.39 -6.40 -7.15
CA LEU A 28 4.52 -5.24 -6.27
C LEU A 28 5.99 -4.94 -5.95
N ASN A 29 6.82 -5.96 -5.70
CA ASN A 29 8.25 -5.77 -5.46
C ASN A 29 8.93 -5.02 -6.60
N ALA A 30 8.63 -5.41 -7.86
CA ALA A 30 9.16 -4.74 -9.03
C ALA A 30 8.64 -3.31 -9.20
N ILE A 31 7.36 -3.07 -8.86
CA ILE A 31 6.75 -1.74 -8.86
C ILE A 31 7.40 -0.85 -7.79
N MET A 32 7.53 -1.33 -6.55
CA MET A 32 8.11 -0.59 -5.43
C MET A 32 9.55 -0.17 -5.70
N LYS A 33 10.33 -0.99 -6.41
CA LYS A 33 11.67 -0.60 -6.87
C LYS A 33 11.63 0.69 -7.72
N LYS A 34 10.65 0.81 -8.61
CA LYS A 34 10.47 2.01 -9.44
C LYS A 34 9.96 3.18 -8.59
N GLN A 35 8.95 2.96 -7.72
CA GLN A 35 8.36 3.98 -6.86
C GLN A 35 9.42 4.66 -5.99
N PHE A 36 10.30 3.89 -5.34
CA PHE A 36 11.34 4.42 -4.43
C PHE A 36 12.47 5.16 -5.15
N SER A 37 12.74 4.83 -6.42
CA SER A 37 13.81 5.47 -7.19
C SER A 37 13.37 6.66 -8.04
N ARG A 38 12.06 6.79 -8.29
CA ARG A 38 11.51 7.74 -9.27
C ARG A 38 11.59 9.20 -8.84
N TYR A 39 11.32 9.48 -7.58
CA TYR A 39 11.18 10.84 -7.07
C TYR A 39 12.40 11.27 -6.26
N PRO A 40 12.78 12.57 -6.32
CA PRO A 40 13.89 13.11 -5.53
C PRO A 40 13.44 13.38 -4.09
N VAL A 41 13.05 12.34 -3.36
CA VAL A 41 12.50 12.41 -2.01
C VAL A 41 13.50 11.94 -0.96
N LYS A 42 13.36 12.44 0.26
CA LYS A 42 14.16 12.06 1.43
C LYS A 42 13.37 11.24 2.44
N SER A 43 12.05 11.34 2.41
CA SER A 43 11.17 10.60 3.30
C SER A 43 10.07 9.89 2.52
N ILE A 44 9.82 8.62 2.88
CA ILE A 44 8.82 7.76 2.25
C ILE A 44 7.91 7.19 3.33
N MET A 45 6.61 7.17 3.09
CA MET A 45 5.65 6.48 3.91
C MET A 45 4.99 5.37 3.10
N VAL A 46 5.08 4.13 3.58
CA VAL A 46 4.41 2.96 2.99
C VAL A 46 3.21 2.62 3.86
N LEU A 47 2.01 2.76 3.30
CA LEU A 47 0.75 2.42 3.94
C LEU A 47 0.41 0.95 3.66
N GLY A 48 0.14 0.18 4.73
CA GLY A 48 -0.02 -1.27 4.63
C GLY A 48 1.31 -1.97 4.38
N VAL A 49 2.35 -1.65 5.17
CA VAL A 49 3.71 -2.15 4.93
C VAL A 49 3.85 -3.66 5.09
N ALA A 50 2.93 -4.31 5.81
CA ALA A 50 2.94 -5.74 6.11
C ALA A 50 4.33 -6.23 6.59
N GLY A 51 4.89 -7.26 5.95
CA GLY A 51 6.23 -7.80 6.22
C GLY A 51 7.37 -7.01 5.59
N GLY A 52 7.08 -5.92 4.86
CA GLY A 52 8.07 -5.02 4.27
C GLY A 52 8.51 -5.38 2.85
N ASN A 53 7.70 -6.11 2.07
CA ASN A 53 8.03 -6.37 0.66
C ASN A 53 8.45 -5.09 -0.05
N GLY A 54 9.57 -5.12 -0.78
CA GLY A 54 10.12 -3.99 -1.55
C GLY A 54 11.05 -3.05 -0.75
N LEU A 55 11.07 -3.09 0.59
CA LEU A 55 11.93 -2.20 1.38
C LEU A 55 13.44 -2.42 1.13
N GLU A 56 13.84 -3.56 0.56
CA GLU A 56 15.21 -3.82 0.13
C GLU A 56 15.68 -2.89 -1.00
N HIS A 57 14.76 -2.20 -1.66
CA HIS A 57 15.06 -1.24 -2.72
C HIS A 57 15.26 0.20 -2.22
N ILE A 58 15.12 0.44 -0.92
CA ILE A 58 15.43 1.74 -0.32
C ILE A 58 16.92 2.02 -0.46
N ASP A 59 17.26 3.13 -1.09
CA ASP A 59 18.64 3.56 -1.33
C ASP A 59 19.10 4.66 -0.34
N SER A 60 20.39 4.97 -0.38
CA SER A 60 21.04 5.91 0.54
C SER A 60 20.58 7.37 0.42
N ARG A 61 19.75 7.72 -0.56
CA ARG A 61 19.17 9.08 -0.71
C ARG A 61 18.01 9.28 0.27
N VAL A 62 17.37 8.18 0.68
CA VAL A 62 16.25 8.20 1.61
C VAL A 62 16.77 8.28 3.04
N GLU A 63 16.38 9.31 3.75
CA GLU A 63 16.80 9.58 5.13
C GLU A 63 15.81 9.01 6.15
N LYS A 64 14.52 8.80 5.74
CA LYS A 64 13.48 8.30 6.62
C LYS A 64 12.44 7.46 5.86
N VAL A 65 12.05 6.33 6.44
CA VAL A 65 10.96 5.47 5.98
C VAL A 65 9.97 5.23 7.11
N TYR A 66 8.70 5.48 6.86
CA TYR A 66 7.61 5.15 7.78
C TYR A 66 6.86 3.94 7.23
N GLY A 67 6.96 2.80 7.89
CA GLY A 67 6.14 1.62 7.60
C GLY A 67 4.89 1.63 8.46
N VAL A 68 3.73 1.95 7.86
CA VAL A 68 2.46 2.08 8.59
C VAL A 68 1.63 0.82 8.40
N ASP A 69 1.17 0.22 9.49
CA ASP A 69 0.25 -0.92 9.46
C ASP A 69 -0.62 -0.94 10.74
N ILE A 70 -1.77 -1.58 10.68
CA ILE A 70 -2.62 -1.81 11.85
C ILE A 70 -2.13 -3.03 12.65
N ASN A 71 -1.56 -4.03 11.97
CA ASN A 71 -1.14 -5.29 12.56
C ASN A 71 0.22 -5.18 13.23
N ARG A 72 0.23 -5.29 14.55
CA ARG A 72 1.46 -5.20 15.37
C ARG A 72 2.47 -6.30 15.05
N GLU A 73 2.00 -7.53 14.75
CA GLU A 73 2.89 -8.66 14.45
C GLU A 73 3.59 -8.43 13.11
N TYR A 74 2.88 -7.87 12.11
CA TYR A 74 3.46 -7.50 10.84
C TYR A 74 4.59 -6.47 10.99
N LEU A 75 4.35 -5.41 11.76
CA LEU A 75 5.36 -4.38 12.04
C LEU A 75 6.57 -4.94 12.80
N THR A 76 6.35 -5.88 13.72
CA THR A 76 7.45 -6.53 14.44
C THR A 76 8.31 -7.34 13.49
N GLU A 77 7.69 -8.12 12.60
CA GLU A 77 8.39 -8.92 11.60
C GLU A 77 9.10 -8.04 10.56
N CYS A 78 8.44 -6.99 10.08
CA CYS A 78 9.02 -6.01 9.16
C CYS A 78 10.31 -5.41 9.75
N LYS A 79 10.26 -4.95 10.99
CA LYS A 79 11.44 -4.41 11.68
C LYS A 79 12.55 -5.45 11.85
N ALA A 80 12.20 -6.69 12.15
CA ALA A 80 13.17 -7.78 12.31
C ALA A 80 13.88 -8.14 11.00
N ARG A 81 13.16 -8.09 9.87
CA ARG A 81 13.73 -8.37 8.54
C ARG A 81 14.67 -7.27 8.04
N TYR A 82 14.36 -6.01 8.34
CA TYR A 82 15.06 -4.84 7.78
C TYR A 82 15.96 -4.14 8.80
N GLN A 83 16.76 -4.91 9.56
CA GLN A 83 17.74 -4.38 10.51
C GLN A 83 18.81 -3.49 9.83
N ASN A 84 19.07 -3.70 8.55
CA ASN A 84 19.95 -2.85 7.74
C ASN A 84 19.39 -1.42 7.53
N LEU A 85 18.10 -1.21 7.78
CA LEU A 85 17.45 0.11 7.78
C LEU A 85 17.27 0.69 9.19
N ASP A 86 17.98 0.13 10.21
CA ASP A 86 17.91 0.67 11.56
C ASP A 86 18.32 2.15 11.60
N GLY A 87 17.56 2.95 12.34
CA GLY A 87 17.68 4.42 12.31
C GLY A 87 16.96 5.12 11.17
N ILE A 88 16.64 4.45 10.05
CA ILE A 88 15.90 4.97 8.91
C ILE A 88 14.44 4.51 8.95
N LEU A 89 14.20 3.21 9.14
CA LEU A 89 12.86 2.62 9.21
C LEU A 89 12.22 2.83 10.57
N GLU A 90 11.07 3.46 10.57
CA GLU A 90 10.17 3.60 11.71
C GLU A 90 8.84 2.89 11.43
N CYS A 91 8.52 1.88 12.21
CA CYS A 91 7.26 1.17 12.14
C CYS A 91 6.21 1.89 12.98
N VAL A 92 5.13 2.34 12.34
CA VAL A 92 4.05 3.12 12.96
C VAL A 92 2.77 2.29 12.95
N ARG A 93 2.24 1.96 14.13
CA ARG A 93 0.94 1.30 14.22
C ARG A 93 -0.16 2.33 14.15
N ALA A 94 -1.01 2.26 13.13
CA ALA A 94 -2.16 3.14 12.98
C ALA A 94 -3.31 2.44 12.25
N ASP A 95 -4.54 2.68 12.71
CA ASP A 95 -5.76 2.41 11.96
C ASP A 95 -6.15 3.69 11.21
N LEU A 96 -6.02 3.67 9.89
CA LEU A 96 -6.30 4.86 9.06
C LEU A 96 -7.80 5.08 8.82
N THR A 97 -8.66 4.20 9.31
CA THR A 97 -10.11 4.42 9.36
C THR A 97 -10.50 5.30 10.55
N GLU A 98 -9.62 5.43 11.56
CA GLU A 98 -9.85 6.29 12.72
C GLU A 98 -9.55 7.77 12.41
N GLU A 99 -10.43 8.66 12.91
CA GLU A 99 -10.29 10.10 12.68
C GLU A 99 -9.03 10.72 13.32
N ASN A 100 -8.53 10.12 14.38
CA ASN A 100 -7.42 10.64 15.19
C ASN A 100 -6.07 9.98 14.88
N ALA A 101 -5.95 9.22 13.79
CA ALA A 101 -4.66 8.64 13.40
C ALA A 101 -3.62 9.75 13.17
N VAL A 102 -2.56 9.74 13.99
CA VAL A 102 -1.44 10.68 13.87
C VAL A 102 -0.40 10.10 12.94
N LEU A 103 -0.12 10.80 11.86
CA LEU A 103 0.88 10.42 10.87
C LEU A 103 1.92 11.52 10.72
N PRO A 104 3.22 11.20 10.69
CA PRO A 104 4.25 12.18 10.39
C PRO A 104 4.15 12.67 8.94
N HIS A 105 4.84 13.76 8.62
CA HIS A 105 5.04 14.18 7.23
C HIS A 105 5.98 13.21 6.50
N ALA A 106 5.70 12.96 5.21
CA ALA A 106 6.60 12.26 4.29
C ALA A 106 6.51 12.89 2.89
N ASP A 107 7.60 12.89 2.14
CA ASP A 107 7.65 13.48 0.79
C ASP A 107 6.90 12.63 -0.24
N LEU A 108 6.96 11.30 -0.08
CA LEU A 108 6.26 10.31 -0.90
C LEU A 108 5.39 9.40 -0.04
N VAL A 109 4.14 9.20 -0.46
CA VAL A 109 3.27 8.14 0.06
C VAL A 109 3.17 7.03 -0.99
N VAL A 110 3.40 5.80 -0.55
CA VAL A 110 3.17 4.57 -1.30
C VAL A 110 2.00 3.82 -0.66
N ALA A 111 1.00 3.43 -1.48
CA ALA A 111 -0.19 2.73 -1.03
C ALA A 111 -0.53 1.61 -2.03
N ASP A 112 0.06 0.44 -1.83
CA ASP A 112 -0.03 -0.68 -2.75
C ASP A 112 -0.99 -1.74 -2.21
N LEU A 113 -2.11 -1.96 -2.91
CA LEU A 113 -3.23 -2.84 -2.49
C LEU A 113 -3.73 -2.52 -1.07
N PHE A 114 -3.77 -1.26 -0.73
CA PHE A 114 -4.13 -0.78 0.61
C PHE A 114 -5.46 -0.02 0.63
N ILE A 115 -5.72 0.79 -0.40
CA ILE A 115 -6.90 1.67 -0.48
C ILE A 115 -8.19 0.84 -0.47
N GLU A 116 -8.14 -0.38 -1.00
CA GLU A 116 -9.22 -1.36 -1.03
C GLU A 116 -9.80 -1.66 0.36
N TYR A 117 -9.02 -1.46 1.42
CA TYR A 117 -9.40 -1.83 2.78
C TYR A 117 -9.76 -0.66 3.69
N ILE A 118 -9.50 0.57 3.25
CA ILE A 118 -9.87 1.78 4.00
C ILE A 118 -10.84 2.68 3.23
N GLY A 119 -10.98 2.45 1.91
CA GLY A 119 -11.80 3.26 1.02
C GLY A 119 -11.22 4.64 0.71
N TYR A 120 -11.74 5.26 -0.34
CA TYR A 120 -11.27 6.58 -0.81
C TYR A 120 -11.35 7.69 0.25
N PRO A 121 -12.44 7.81 1.05
CA PRO A 121 -12.52 8.91 2.03
C PRO A 121 -11.46 8.84 3.13
N CYS A 122 -11.11 7.64 3.60
CA CYS A 122 -10.06 7.48 4.61
C CYS A 122 -8.67 7.73 4.01
N PHE A 123 -8.45 7.29 2.75
CA PHE A 123 -7.22 7.56 2.03
C PHE A 123 -7.01 9.05 1.78
N GLU A 124 -8.04 9.76 1.32
CA GLU A 124 -8.04 11.23 1.15
C GLU A 124 -7.63 11.94 2.45
N LYS A 125 -8.27 11.57 3.57
CA LYS A 125 -7.93 12.14 4.89
C LYS A 125 -6.48 11.83 5.30
N ALA A 126 -5.97 10.62 5.04
CA ALA A 126 -4.61 10.24 5.35
C ALA A 126 -3.60 11.08 4.54
N VAL A 127 -3.80 11.19 3.22
CA VAL A 127 -2.96 12.02 2.34
C VAL A 127 -3.02 13.50 2.78
N GLY A 128 -4.20 14.01 3.12
CA GLY A 128 -4.37 15.38 3.60
C GLY A 128 -3.65 15.68 4.92
N ARG A 129 -3.42 14.67 5.76
CA ARG A 129 -2.64 14.79 7.01
C ARG A 129 -1.14 14.70 6.75
N ILE A 130 -0.70 13.74 5.94
CA ILE A 130 0.71 13.52 5.60
C ILE A 130 1.26 14.67 4.75
N LYS A 131 0.44 15.21 3.83
CA LYS A 131 0.77 16.28 2.88
C LYS A 131 2.02 15.98 2.05
N PRO A 132 2.09 14.82 1.39
CA PRO A 132 3.23 14.45 0.56
C PRO A 132 3.28 15.30 -0.71
N GLY A 133 4.48 15.49 -1.28
CA GLY A 133 4.64 16.04 -2.62
C GLY A 133 4.22 15.06 -3.72
N TYR A 134 4.35 13.75 -3.44
CA TYR A 134 4.06 12.66 -4.38
C TYR A 134 3.25 11.57 -3.70
N VAL A 135 2.33 10.97 -4.47
CA VAL A 135 1.58 9.78 -4.07
C VAL A 135 1.69 8.76 -5.20
N SER A 136 2.12 7.55 -4.89
CA SER A 136 2.10 6.41 -5.80
C SER A 136 1.21 5.34 -5.21
N ALA A 137 0.15 4.99 -5.90
CA ALA A 137 -0.84 4.01 -5.45
C ALA A 137 -0.97 2.87 -6.46
N VAL A 138 -1.06 1.65 -5.97
CA VAL A 138 -1.40 0.48 -6.77
C VAL A 138 -2.73 -0.07 -6.31
N ILE A 139 -3.68 -0.16 -7.22
CA ILE A 139 -4.99 -0.76 -6.98
C ILE A 139 -5.17 -2.02 -7.84
N GLN A 140 -5.92 -2.99 -7.34
CA GLN A 140 -6.31 -4.15 -8.12
C GLN A 140 -7.61 -3.88 -8.86
N ILE A 141 -7.60 -4.16 -10.16
CA ILE A 141 -8.83 -4.17 -10.98
C ILE A 141 -9.22 -5.63 -11.21
N ASN A 142 -10.39 -5.98 -10.72
CA ASN A 142 -10.95 -7.31 -10.84
C ASN A 142 -11.73 -7.44 -12.15
N THR A 143 -11.55 -8.56 -12.84
CA THR A 143 -12.28 -8.92 -14.05
C THR A 143 -13.49 -9.79 -13.76
N ASP A 144 -13.59 -10.31 -12.54
CA ASP A 144 -14.66 -11.14 -12.00
C ASP A 144 -15.17 -10.62 -10.66
N ALA A 145 -16.16 -11.31 -10.08
CA ALA A 145 -16.75 -10.91 -8.80
C ALA A 145 -15.84 -11.16 -7.59
N SER A 146 -14.82 -12.00 -7.71
CA SER A 146 -13.91 -12.33 -6.61
C SER A 146 -12.69 -11.43 -6.60
N TYR A 147 -12.47 -10.70 -5.51
CA TYR A 147 -11.26 -9.89 -5.32
C TYR A 147 -10.05 -10.73 -4.86
N VAL A 148 -10.28 -11.84 -4.15
CA VAL A 148 -9.23 -12.78 -3.78
C VAL A 148 -9.10 -13.84 -4.87
N SER A 149 -7.88 -14.16 -5.25
CA SER A 149 -7.58 -15.22 -6.22
C SER A 149 -7.72 -16.60 -5.57
N ASP A 150 -8.12 -17.60 -6.34
CA ASP A 150 -8.21 -18.97 -5.86
C ASP A 150 -6.84 -19.49 -5.39
N SER A 151 -6.81 -20.05 -4.18
CA SER A 151 -5.59 -20.55 -3.55
C SER A 151 -5.92 -21.42 -2.34
N PRO A 152 -4.96 -22.22 -1.84
CA PRO A 152 -5.11 -22.94 -0.57
C PRO A 152 -5.38 -22.04 0.64
N TYR A 153 -5.15 -20.74 0.51
CA TYR A 153 -5.32 -19.71 1.55
C TYR A 153 -6.62 -18.90 1.41
N LEU A 154 -7.46 -19.18 0.41
CA LEU A 154 -8.64 -18.38 0.07
C LEU A 154 -9.49 -18.04 1.29
N HIS A 155 -9.83 -19.03 2.11
CA HIS A 155 -10.71 -18.85 3.28
C HIS A 155 -10.11 -18.03 4.44
N VAL A 156 -8.80 -17.78 4.43
CA VAL A 156 -8.17 -16.86 5.40
C VAL A 156 -8.67 -15.43 5.19
N PHE A 157 -9.02 -15.09 3.94
CA PHE A 157 -9.43 -13.75 3.52
C PHE A 157 -10.94 -13.51 3.57
N ASP A 158 -11.79 -14.53 3.80
CA ASP A 158 -13.25 -14.39 3.87
C ASP A 158 -13.69 -13.31 4.88
N ARG A 159 -12.90 -13.12 5.94
CA ARG A 159 -13.14 -12.10 6.97
C ARG A 159 -12.90 -10.66 6.51
N LEU A 160 -12.29 -10.46 5.34
CA LEU A 160 -12.04 -9.13 4.76
C LEU A 160 -13.25 -8.57 4.00
N ASP A 161 -14.24 -9.40 3.65
CA ASP A 161 -15.43 -8.97 2.91
C ASP A 161 -16.10 -7.72 3.47
N PRO A 162 -16.24 -7.55 4.80
CA PRO A 162 -16.88 -6.35 5.37
C PRO A 162 -16.08 -5.05 5.20
N VAL A 163 -14.78 -5.13 4.92
CA VAL A 163 -13.88 -3.98 4.82
C VAL A 163 -13.31 -3.79 3.41
N HIS A 164 -13.58 -4.73 2.50
CA HIS A 164 -13.12 -4.63 1.12
C HIS A 164 -13.98 -3.68 0.29
N HIS A 165 -13.33 -2.82 -0.48
CA HIS A 165 -13.95 -1.91 -1.44
C HIS A 165 -13.46 -2.21 -2.85
N GLN A 166 -14.40 -2.29 -3.80
CA GLN A 166 -14.06 -2.37 -5.23
C GLN A 166 -13.38 -1.08 -5.68
N MET A 167 -12.26 -1.20 -6.37
CA MET A 167 -11.50 -0.06 -6.84
C MET A 167 -11.76 0.28 -8.31
N GLU A 168 -11.78 1.59 -8.58
CA GLU A 168 -11.88 2.17 -9.93
C GLU A 168 -10.84 3.28 -10.11
N GLU A 169 -10.09 3.23 -11.21
CA GLU A 169 -9.06 4.22 -11.54
C GLU A 169 -9.61 5.66 -11.57
N SER A 170 -10.79 5.82 -12.19
CA SER A 170 -11.43 7.13 -12.31
C SER A 170 -11.91 7.68 -10.97
N ALA A 171 -12.34 6.82 -10.06
CA ALA A 171 -12.78 7.22 -8.72
C ALA A 171 -11.60 7.67 -7.87
N LEU A 172 -10.49 6.90 -7.87
CA LEU A 172 -9.27 7.30 -7.17
C LEU A 172 -8.75 8.63 -7.71
N SER A 173 -8.69 8.80 -9.04
CA SER A 173 -8.21 10.05 -9.65
C SER A 173 -9.11 11.25 -9.32
N ARG A 174 -10.44 11.08 -9.25
CA ARG A 174 -11.34 12.15 -8.79
C ARG A 174 -11.08 12.54 -7.34
N THR A 175 -10.89 11.55 -6.46
CA THR A 175 -10.56 11.78 -5.05
C THR A 175 -9.26 12.56 -4.91
N MET A 176 -8.20 12.14 -5.59
CA MET A 176 -6.91 12.80 -5.54
C MET A 176 -6.94 14.22 -6.13
N ASN A 177 -7.67 14.43 -7.23
CA ASN A 177 -7.86 15.76 -7.81
C ASN A 177 -8.59 16.70 -6.84
N GLY A 178 -9.58 16.18 -6.08
CA GLY A 178 -10.31 16.96 -5.07
C GLY A 178 -9.44 17.58 -3.98
N ILE A 179 -8.27 17.02 -3.71
CA ILE A 179 -7.30 17.49 -2.73
C ILE A 179 -6.00 18.04 -3.36
N GLY A 180 -6.04 18.41 -4.64
CA GLY A 180 -4.95 19.11 -5.31
C GLY A 180 -3.85 18.24 -5.91
N TYR A 181 -4.05 16.92 -6.02
CA TYR A 181 -3.10 16.02 -6.68
C TYR A 181 -3.53 15.75 -8.11
N GLN A 182 -2.60 15.82 -9.06
CA GLN A 182 -2.83 15.49 -10.46
C GLN A 182 -2.15 14.17 -10.82
N LEU A 183 -2.86 13.33 -11.56
CA LEU A 183 -2.30 12.11 -12.14
C LEU A 183 -1.20 12.49 -13.14
N THR A 184 0.00 11.97 -12.92
CA THR A 184 1.18 12.23 -13.76
C THR A 184 1.59 11.00 -14.55
N GLU A 185 1.27 9.79 -14.05
CA GLU A 185 1.57 8.56 -14.75
C GLU A 185 0.59 7.46 -14.37
N LYS A 186 0.38 6.54 -15.32
CA LYS A 186 -0.39 5.32 -15.14
C LYS A 186 0.35 4.16 -15.81
N GLU A 187 0.52 3.04 -15.09
CA GLU A 187 1.08 1.80 -15.63
C GLU A 187 0.18 0.61 -15.25
N GLU A 188 -0.07 -0.31 -16.19
CA GLU A 188 -0.87 -1.51 -15.96
C GLU A 188 0.03 -2.74 -15.92
N HIS A 189 -0.19 -3.62 -14.94
CA HIS A 189 0.58 -4.83 -14.71
C HIS A 189 -0.39 -6.04 -14.69
N PRO A 190 -0.50 -6.79 -15.80
CA PRO A 190 -1.35 -7.96 -15.86
C PRO A 190 -0.82 -9.07 -14.95
N LEU A 191 -1.73 -9.78 -14.27
CA LEU A 191 -1.43 -10.93 -13.43
C LEU A 191 -1.84 -12.24 -14.12
N PRO A 192 -1.23 -13.39 -13.74
CA PRO A 192 -1.53 -14.69 -14.36
C PRO A 192 -3.00 -15.12 -14.22
N ASN A 193 -3.68 -14.65 -13.18
CA ASN A 193 -5.09 -14.96 -12.88
C ASN A 193 -6.12 -14.12 -13.67
N GLY A 194 -5.68 -13.33 -14.65
CA GLY A 194 -6.55 -12.45 -15.44
C GLY A 194 -6.86 -11.10 -14.80
N LYS A 195 -6.51 -10.90 -13.52
CA LYS A 195 -6.59 -9.59 -12.86
C LYS A 195 -5.44 -8.69 -13.32
N LYS A 196 -5.51 -7.43 -13.00
CA LYS A 196 -4.40 -6.49 -13.21
C LYS A 196 -4.19 -5.59 -12.01
N LEU A 197 -2.95 -5.24 -11.77
CA LEU A 197 -2.58 -4.14 -10.90
C LEU A 197 -2.46 -2.88 -11.75
N VAL A 198 -2.96 -1.77 -11.25
CA VAL A 198 -2.85 -0.47 -11.90
C VAL A 198 -2.13 0.47 -10.97
N GLN A 199 -0.94 0.87 -11.36
CA GLN A 199 -0.16 1.92 -10.70
C GLN A 199 -0.64 3.28 -11.18
N LEU A 200 -0.88 4.18 -10.24
CA LEU A 200 -1.33 5.55 -10.46
C LEU A 200 -0.46 6.49 -9.63
N ASP A 201 0.32 7.32 -10.31
CA ASP A 201 1.24 8.26 -9.69
C ASP A 201 0.69 9.69 -9.76
N TYR A 202 0.70 10.36 -8.63
CA TYR A 202 0.14 11.71 -8.48
C TYR A 202 1.19 12.67 -7.92
N THR A 203 1.14 13.91 -8.39
CA THR A 203 1.95 15.01 -7.87
C THR A 203 1.06 16.11 -7.33
N TYR A 204 1.39 16.63 -6.14
CA TYR A 204 0.69 17.78 -5.58
C TYR A 204 0.95 19.02 -6.42
N ARG A 205 -0.12 19.73 -6.80
CA ARG A 205 -0.04 21.05 -7.42
C ARG A 205 -0.76 22.05 -6.52
N ALA A 206 0.01 22.92 -5.89
CA ALA A 206 -0.59 24.10 -5.27
C ALA A 206 -1.29 24.91 -6.38
N PHE A 207 -2.57 25.25 -6.15
CA PHE A 207 -3.31 26.15 -7.01
C PHE A 207 -2.79 27.58 -6.84
#